data_c37422aa95d4e69abc915c34eee98888
#
_entry.id   c37422aa95d4e69abc915c34eee98888
#
_cell.length_a   1.000
_cell.length_b   1.000
_cell.length_c   1.000
_cell.angle_alpha   90.00
_cell.angle_beta   90.00
_cell.angle_gamma   90.00
#
_symmetry.space_group_name_H-M   'P 1'
#
loop_
_entity.id
_entity.type
_entity.pdbx_description
1 polymer ?
#
loop_
_entity_poly.entity_id
_entity_poly.type
_entity_poly.pdbx_seq_one_letter_code
_entity_poly.pdbx_strand_id
1 'polypeptide(L)'
;MARKKRGGSRFGCLGLVAALLLVAGGFWLVHSWGGRGPLQKNVTVSIAPGTSMAKAAEQLEQAGAISSASRFTLLAKVFGGGAGIKAGEYRIPAHLSQSDILKLLQGGKTLQRFITIPEGWPSIMAQERLMAMPELTGKIAVPAEGSLLPDSYSFERGDSRETIIERMQRAMSLYLDQAWAKRSPTTVAKTPREALILASIVEKETGKPSERRMVAAVYSNRLKRGMPLQADPTVIYPVTKGKPLGRRILRSELEANNGYNTYAMTGLPKGPIANPGRASIDAVLNLSLIHI
;
A
#
# COMPACT_ATOMS: atom_id res chain seq x y z
N MET A 1 6.44 54.91 75.25
CA MET A 1 6.52 53.45 75.02
C MET A 1 5.58 53.06 73.86
N ALA A 2 6.09 52.81 72.68
CA ALA A 2 5.29 52.45 71.49
C ALA A 2 5.39 50.92 71.24
N ARG A 3 4.27 50.27 71.29
CA ARG A 3 4.09 48.81 71.18
C ARG A 3 4.02 48.44 69.66
N LYS A 4 5.13 47.99 69.12
CA LYS A 4 5.25 47.54 67.74
C LYS A 4 4.43 46.25 67.50
N LYS A 5 3.32 46.33 66.74
CA LYS A 5 2.48 45.21 66.34
C LYS A 5 3.27 44.28 65.41
N ARG A 6 3.63 43.08 65.85
CA ARG A 6 4.11 41.98 65.02
C ARG A 6 2.89 41.28 64.38
N GLY A 7 2.52 41.77 63.20
CA GLY A 7 1.38 41.22 62.41
C GLY A 7 1.76 40.78 60.99
N GLY A 8 3.06 40.44 60.73
CA GLY A 8 3.52 40.24 59.35
C GLY A 8 3.93 38.83 58.92
N SER A 9 3.94 37.85 59.84
CA SER A 9 4.59 36.55 59.56
C SER A 9 3.65 35.46 58.96
N ARG A 10 2.35 35.50 59.27
CA ARG A 10 1.40 34.47 58.78
C ARG A 10 1.00 34.57 57.30
N PHE A 11 0.89 35.79 56.78
CA PHE A 11 0.59 36.03 55.37
C PHE A 11 1.78 35.68 54.46
N GLY A 12 3.00 35.89 54.91
CA GLY A 12 4.20 35.55 54.15
C GLY A 12 4.40 34.02 54.05
N CYS A 13 4.12 33.27 55.11
CA CYS A 13 4.19 31.79 55.08
C CYS A 13 3.10 31.19 54.17
N LEU A 14 1.87 31.70 54.23
CA LEU A 14 0.79 31.25 53.34
C LEU A 14 1.10 31.54 51.83
N GLY A 15 1.66 32.67 51.53
CA GLY A 15 2.10 33.02 50.15
C GLY A 15 3.21 32.12 49.65
N LEU A 16 4.17 31.77 50.54
CA LEU A 16 5.29 30.91 50.20
C LEU A 16 4.83 29.45 49.97
N VAL A 17 3.91 28.95 50.78
CA VAL A 17 3.29 27.62 50.61
C VAL A 17 2.47 27.56 49.30
N ALA A 18 1.68 28.60 49.00
CA ALA A 18 0.93 28.68 47.72
C ALA A 18 1.88 28.69 46.50
N ALA A 19 2.97 29.45 46.57
CA ALA A 19 3.97 29.49 45.50
C ALA A 19 4.67 28.12 45.31
N LEU A 20 5.04 27.43 46.39
CA LEU A 20 5.60 26.08 46.32
C LEU A 20 4.63 25.06 45.75
N LEU A 21 3.35 25.13 46.12
CA LEU A 21 2.31 24.27 45.55
C LEU A 21 2.10 24.52 44.07
N LEU A 22 2.15 25.77 43.60
CA LEU A 22 2.07 26.12 42.16
C LEU A 22 3.30 25.60 41.41
N VAL A 23 4.51 25.75 41.96
CA VAL A 23 5.73 25.22 41.35
C VAL A 23 5.70 23.70 41.31
N ALA A 24 5.33 23.04 42.38
CA ALA A 24 5.21 21.57 42.44
C ALA A 24 4.14 21.06 41.50
N GLY A 25 2.98 21.73 41.43
CA GLY A 25 1.90 21.45 40.49
C GLY A 25 2.32 21.63 39.04
N GLY A 26 3.00 22.72 38.72
CA GLY A 26 3.55 22.98 37.41
C GLY A 26 4.60 21.94 36.98
N PHE A 27 5.53 21.63 37.87
CA PHE A 27 6.54 20.58 37.68
C PHE A 27 5.88 19.20 37.42
N TRP A 28 4.88 18.84 38.23
CA TRP A 28 4.14 17.60 38.08
C TRP A 28 3.38 17.55 36.72
N LEU A 29 2.77 18.64 36.30
CA LEU A 29 2.09 18.76 35.00
C LEU A 29 3.06 18.54 33.83
N VAL A 30 4.19 19.23 33.83
CA VAL A 30 5.21 19.12 32.78
C VAL A 30 5.79 17.70 32.78
N HIS A 31 6.10 17.15 33.96
CA HIS A 31 6.61 15.79 34.07
C HIS A 31 5.59 14.75 33.60
N SER A 32 4.31 14.91 33.92
CA SER A 32 3.24 14.01 33.50
C SER A 32 2.97 14.08 31.99
N TRP A 33 3.25 15.22 31.33
CA TRP A 33 3.07 15.44 29.90
C TRP A 33 4.22 14.89 29.06
N GLY A 34 5.46 15.20 29.46
CA GLY A 34 6.68 14.82 28.76
C GLY A 34 7.37 13.58 29.29
N GLY A 35 6.94 13.09 30.46
CA GLY A 35 7.53 11.92 31.11
C GLY A 35 7.15 10.60 30.45
N ARG A 36 7.79 9.50 30.87
CA ARG A 36 7.51 8.16 30.39
C ARG A 36 6.03 7.78 30.60
N GLY A 37 5.41 7.29 29.54
CA GLY A 37 4.04 6.78 29.59
C GLY A 37 3.90 5.46 30.33
N PRO A 38 2.65 5.07 30.69
CA PRO A 38 2.35 3.88 31.50
C PRO A 38 2.51 2.56 30.75
N LEU A 39 2.54 2.57 29.41
CA LEU A 39 2.59 1.38 28.57
C LEU A 39 3.87 0.58 28.77
N GLN A 40 3.73 -0.73 29.06
CA GLN A 40 4.86 -1.66 29.21
C GLN A 40 5.20 -2.38 27.89
N LYS A 41 4.24 -2.46 26.96
CA LYS A 41 4.39 -3.12 25.65
C LYS A 41 3.76 -2.25 24.56
N ASN A 42 4.23 -2.40 23.32
CA ASN A 42 3.62 -1.71 22.19
C ASN A 42 2.16 -2.11 22.04
N VAL A 43 1.29 -1.13 21.81
CA VAL A 43 -0.14 -1.35 21.57
C VAL A 43 -0.55 -0.70 20.24
N THR A 44 -1.55 -1.25 19.58
CA THR A 44 -2.16 -0.66 18.39
C THR A 44 -3.51 -0.07 18.77
N VAL A 45 -3.71 1.22 18.45
CA VAL A 45 -4.96 1.94 18.68
C VAL A 45 -5.49 2.43 17.33
N SER A 46 -6.79 2.21 17.09
CA SER A 46 -7.47 2.64 15.85
C SER A 46 -8.35 3.86 16.14
N ILE A 47 -8.09 4.95 15.44
CA ILE A 47 -8.84 6.20 15.51
C ILE A 47 -9.71 6.32 14.25
N ALA A 48 -11.02 6.21 14.39
CA ALA A 48 -11.95 6.31 13.26
C ALA A 48 -12.02 7.75 12.71
N PRO A 49 -12.35 7.93 11.42
CA PRO A 49 -12.63 9.25 10.86
C PRO A 49 -13.72 10.00 11.66
N GLY A 50 -13.49 11.29 11.92
CA GLY A 50 -14.40 12.13 12.69
C GLY A 50 -14.35 11.92 14.21
N THR A 51 -13.44 11.09 14.75
CA THR A 51 -13.27 10.92 16.19
C THR A 51 -12.76 12.21 16.83
N SER A 52 -13.47 12.67 17.88
CA SER A 52 -13.03 13.84 18.64
C SER A 52 -11.79 13.52 19.49
N MET A 53 -11.05 14.56 19.89
CA MET A 53 -9.89 14.43 20.79
C MET A 53 -10.27 13.73 22.11
N ALA A 54 -11.43 14.04 22.67
CA ALA A 54 -11.91 13.42 23.91
C ALA A 54 -12.12 11.91 23.73
N LYS A 55 -12.80 11.51 22.65
CA LYS A 55 -13.04 10.09 22.35
C LYS A 55 -11.77 9.33 22.00
N ALA A 56 -10.83 9.97 21.31
CA ALA A 56 -9.49 9.38 21.08
C ALA A 56 -8.73 9.18 22.41
N ALA A 57 -8.82 10.14 23.33
CA ALA A 57 -8.21 10.03 24.65
C ALA A 57 -8.81 8.87 25.46
N GLU A 58 -10.13 8.67 25.42
CA GLU A 58 -10.79 7.52 26.05
C GLU A 58 -10.27 6.18 25.49
N GLN A 59 -10.11 6.08 24.15
CA GLN A 59 -9.55 4.89 23.51
C GLN A 59 -8.11 4.64 23.93
N LEU A 60 -7.29 5.71 24.05
CA LEU A 60 -5.91 5.62 24.55
C LEU A 60 -5.84 5.18 26.00
N GLU A 61 -6.75 5.65 26.84
CA GLU A 61 -6.86 5.24 28.25
C GLU A 61 -7.25 3.78 28.36
N GLN A 62 -8.29 3.35 27.63
CA GLN A 62 -8.73 1.94 27.56
C GLN A 62 -7.61 1.00 27.09
N ALA A 63 -6.79 1.47 26.14
CA ALA A 63 -5.62 0.74 25.65
C ALA A 63 -4.41 0.78 26.63
N GLY A 64 -4.51 1.50 27.75
CA GLY A 64 -3.43 1.68 28.72
C GLY A 64 -2.29 2.59 28.21
N ALA A 65 -2.50 3.31 27.09
CA ALA A 65 -1.48 4.18 26.51
C ALA A 65 -1.27 5.48 27.31
N ILE A 66 -2.33 5.93 27.97
CA ILE A 66 -2.32 7.09 28.89
C ILE A 66 -3.04 6.73 30.19
N SER A 67 -2.75 7.46 31.26
CA SER A 67 -3.30 7.19 32.59
C SER A 67 -4.66 7.87 32.84
N SER A 68 -5.03 8.90 32.04
CA SER A 68 -6.31 9.63 32.19
C SER A 68 -6.63 10.41 30.91
N ALA A 69 -7.79 10.12 30.33
CA ALA A 69 -8.33 10.78 29.14
C ALA A 69 -8.62 12.26 29.39
N SER A 70 -9.21 12.59 30.54
CA SER A 70 -9.55 13.97 30.90
C SER A 70 -8.28 14.83 31.04
N ARG A 71 -7.25 14.32 31.70
CA ARG A 71 -5.96 15.00 31.84
C ARG A 71 -5.26 15.16 30.49
N PHE A 72 -5.21 14.10 29.70
CA PHE A 72 -4.63 14.15 28.36
C PHE A 72 -5.32 15.22 27.50
N THR A 73 -6.65 15.26 27.49
CA THR A 73 -7.44 16.24 26.73
C THR A 73 -7.18 17.66 27.18
N LEU A 74 -7.07 17.89 28.50
CA LEU A 74 -6.74 19.21 29.06
C LEU A 74 -5.33 19.65 28.63
N LEU A 75 -4.33 18.79 28.79
CA LEU A 75 -2.95 19.08 28.43
C LEU A 75 -2.76 19.25 26.91
N ALA A 76 -3.49 18.47 26.11
CA ALA A 76 -3.51 18.62 24.67
C ALA A 76 -4.07 19.98 24.21
N LYS A 77 -5.07 20.53 24.92
CA LYS A 77 -5.57 21.90 24.65
C LYS A 77 -4.55 22.98 24.99
N VAL A 78 -3.77 22.79 26.04
CA VAL A 78 -2.79 23.78 26.51
C VAL A 78 -1.48 23.71 25.71
N PHE A 79 -0.98 22.52 25.45
CA PHE A 79 0.34 22.29 24.85
C PHE A 79 0.32 21.72 23.44
N GLY A 80 -0.84 21.35 22.92
CA GLY A 80 -0.98 20.61 21.66
C GLY A 80 -0.99 21.45 20.38
N GLY A 81 -0.82 22.78 20.46
CA GLY A 81 -0.69 23.65 19.29
C GLY A 81 -1.93 23.76 18.39
N GLY A 82 -3.10 23.23 18.82
CA GLY A 82 -4.36 23.36 18.09
C GLY A 82 -4.52 22.47 16.84
N ALA A 83 -3.51 21.69 16.45
CA ALA A 83 -3.62 20.78 15.33
C ALA A 83 -4.57 19.61 15.65
N GLY A 84 -5.42 19.26 14.67
CA GLY A 84 -6.34 18.11 14.79
C GLY A 84 -5.61 16.77 14.77
N ILE A 85 -6.20 15.76 15.41
CA ILE A 85 -5.75 14.37 15.26
C ILE A 85 -6.21 13.80 13.92
N LYS A 86 -5.39 12.93 13.32
CA LYS A 86 -5.71 12.24 12.08
C LYS A 86 -6.29 10.86 12.39
N ALA A 87 -7.26 10.44 11.58
CA ALA A 87 -7.79 9.10 11.63
C ALA A 87 -6.73 8.09 11.15
N GLY A 88 -6.85 6.84 11.60
CA GLY A 88 -5.97 5.75 11.20
C GLY A 88 -5.61 4.83 12.36
N GLU A 89 -4.82 3.84 12.08
CA GLU A 89 -4.32 2.86 13.04
C GLU A 89 -2.89 3.22 13.45
N TYR A 90 -2.66 3.38 14.75
CA TYR A 90 -1.39 3.86 15.30
C TYR A 90 -0.74 2.78 16.16
N ARG A 91 0.52 2.48 15.90
CA ARG A 91 1.34 1.68 16.81
C ARG A 91 2.00 2.60 17.82
N ILE A 92 1.56 2.51 19.07
CA ILE A 92 2.10 3.29 20.19
C ILE A 92 3.18 2.46 20.86
N PRO A 93 4.45 2.91 20.83
CA PRO A 93 5.55 2.24 21.52
C PRO A 93 5.38 2.22 23.04
N ALA A 94 5.98 1.23 23.71
CA ALA A 94 6.10 1.20 25.15
C ALA A 94 6.77 2.49 25.67
N HIS A 95 6.29 2.96 26.82
CA HIS A 95 6.82 4.13 27.53
C HIS A 95 6.77 5.47 26.77
N LEU A 96 6.02 5.54 25.66
CA LEU A 96 5.89 6.79 24.90
C LEU A 96 5.18 7.85 25.74
N SER A 97 5.72 9.08 25.78
CA SER A 97 5.14 10.19 26.55
C SER A 97 3.78 10.64 25.98
N GLN A 98 2.94 11.26 26.82
CA GLN A 98 1.65 11.78 26.38
C GLN A 98 1.82 12.84 25.27
N SER A 99 2.84 13.69 25.38
CA SER A 99 3.18 14.69 24.34
C SER A 99 3.53 14.04 23.01
N ASP A 100 4.30 12.95 23.03
CA ASP A 100 4.71 12.27 21.79
C ASP A 100 3.58 11.42 21.20
N ILE A 101 2.68 10.87 22.04
CA ILE A 101 1.43 10.27 21.58
C ILE A 101 0.59 11.31 20.83
N LEU A 102 0.43 12.51 21.38
CA LEU A 102 -0.29 13.57 20.68
C LEU A 102 0.35 13.94 19.33
N LYS A 103 1.68 14.15 19.32
CA LYS A 103 2.42 14.42 18.08
C LYS A 103 2.28 13.29 17.05
N LEU A 104 2.28 12.03 17.49
CA LEU A 104 2.07 10.87 16.64
C LEU A 104 0.70 10.93 15.97
N LEU A 105 -0.37 11.20 16.73
CA LEU A 105 -1.74 11.31 16.21
C LEU A 105 -1.92 12.52 15.29
N GLN A 106 -1.31 13.67 15.59
CA GLN A 106 -1.35 14.87 14.76
C GLN A 106 -0.50 14.71 13.49
N GLY A 107 0.64 14.03 13.60
CA GLY A 107 1.53 13.74 12.47
C GLY A 107 0.94 12.78 11.45
N GLY A 108 0.01 11.92 11.85
CA GLY A 108 -0.67 10.96 10.97
C GLY A 108 0.24 9.86 10.45
N LYS A 109 1.29 9.48 11.18
CA LYS A 109 2.10 8.31 10.84
C LYS A 109 1.37 7.04 11.27
N THR A 110 0.43 6.64 10.43
CA THR A 110 -0.41 5.46 10.64
C THR A 110 0.33 4.15 10.35
N LEU A 111 -0.20 3.05 10.87
CA LEU A 111 0.30 1.70 10.59
C LEU A 111 -0.10 1.32 9.16
N GLN A 112 0.85 1.39 8.24
CA GLN A 112 0.65 0.95 6.87
C GLN A 112 0.80 -0.57 6.77
N ARG A 113 -0.12 -1.18 6.04
CA ARG A 113 -0.07 -2.57 5.59
C ARG A 113 0.26 -2.61 4.12
N PHE A 114 0.71 -3.75 3.64
CA PHE A 114 1.04 -3.93 2.23
C PHE A 114 0.29 -5.13 1.67
N ILE A 115 -0.18 -4.97 0.43
CA ILE A 115 -0.62 -6.06 -0.41
C ILE A 115 0.33 -6.16 -1.59
N THR A 116 0.90 -7.35 -1.79
CA THR A 116 1.78 -7.63 -2.92
C THR A 116 1.03 -8.42 -3.96
N ILE A 117 1.06 -7.93 -5.20
CA ILE A 117 0.59 -8.62 -6.40
C ILE A 117 1.82 -9.06 -7.19
N PRO A 118 2.11 -10.36 -7.25
CA PRO A 118 3.24 -10.88 -8.01
C PRO A 118 3.12 -10.65 -9.51
N GLU A 119 4.27 -10.54 -10.18
CA GLU A 119 4.34 -10.50 -11.64
C GLU A 119 3.71 -11.76 -12.25
N GLY A 120 3.04 -11.61 -13.39
CA GLY A 120 2.40 -12.71 -14.10
C GLY A 120 1.10 -13.23 -13.47
N TRP A 121 0.62 -12.63 -12.37
CA TRP A 121 -0.70 -12.98 -11.84
C TRP A 121 -1.81 -12.48 -12.76
N PRO A 122 -2.83 -13.32 -13.04
CA PRO A 122 -4.02 -12.87 -13.73
C PRO A 122 -4.87 -11.98 -12.81
N SER A 123 -5.65 -11.11 -13.42
CA SER A 123 -6.46 -10.13 -12.69
C SER A 123 -7.48 -10.75 -11.74
N ILE A 124 -7.97 -11.96 -12.04
CA ILE A 124 -8.86 -12.70 -11.15
C ILE A 124 -8.16 -13.08 -9.82
N MET A 125 -6.88 -13.47 -9.85
CA MET A 125 -6.14 -13.80 -8.62
C MET A 125 -5.83 -12.54 -7.80
N ALA A 126 -5.57 -11.41 -8.47
CA ALA A 126 -5.40 -10.13 -7.78
C ALA A 126 -6.70 -9.70 -7.09
N GLN A 127 -7.84 -9.84 -7.75
CA GLN A 127 -9.17 -9.59 -7.17
C GLN A 127 -9.44 -10.51 -5.97
N GLU A 128 -9.22 -11.80 -6.09
CA GLU A 128 -9.40 -12.76 -5.00
C GLU A 128 -8.51 -12.43 -3.80
N ARG A 129 -7.26 -12.02 -4.04
CA ARG A 129 -6.33 -11.60 -2.99
C ARG A 129 -6.84 -10.39 -2.23
N LEU A 130 -7.33 -9.37 -2.94
CA LEU A 130 -7.93 -8.18 -2.33
C LEU A 130 -9.21 -8.51 -1.56
N MET A 131 -10.06 -9.38 -2.13
CA MET A 131 -11.30 -9.80 -1.47
C MET A 131 -11.07 -10.60 -0.19
N ALA A 132 -9.97 -11.34 -0.10
CA ALA A 132 -9.60 -12.11 1.09
C ALA A 132 -9.05 -11.25 2.25
N MET A 133 -8.82 -9.94 2.05
CA MET A 133 -8.29 -9.05 3.10
C MET A 133 -9.42 -8.42 3.91
N PRO A 134 -9.59 -8.79 5.20
CA PRO A 134 -10.68 -8.30 6.03
C PRO A 134 -10.52 -6.82 6.43
N GLU A 135 -9.31 -6.28 6.31
CA GLU A 135 -9.04 -4.88 6.63
C GLU A 135 -9.54 -3.91 5.57
N LEU A 136 -9.82 -4.39 4.36
CA LEU A 136 -10.29 -3.58 3.24
C LEU A 136 -11.81 -3.60 3.14
N THR A 137 -12.39 -2.53 2.60
CA THR A 137 -13.83 -2.36 2.44
C THR A 137 -14.27 -2.43 0.97
N GLY A 138 -15.58 -2.60 0.75
CA GLY A 138 -16.18 -2.65 -0.58
C GLY A 138 -15.99 -3.98 -1.32
N LYS A 139 -16.69 -4.14 -2.44
CA LYS A 139 -16.55 -5.26 -3.38
C LYS A 139 -16.04 -4.71 -4.70
N ILE A 140 -15.23 -5.49 -5.40
CA ILE A 140 -14.69 -5.14 -6.72
C ILE A 140 -14.99 -6.23 -7.73
N ALA A 141 -15.24 -5.82 -8.97
CA ALA A 141 -15.25 -6.73 -10.11
C ALA A 141 -13.80 -7.17 -10.46
N VAL A 142 -13.68 -8.22 -11.27
CA VAL A 142 -12.37 -8.61 -11.81
C VAL A 142 -11.89 -7.51 -12.77
N PRO A 143 -10.74 -6.88 -12.52
CA PRO A 143 -10.20 -5.85 -13.41
C PRO A 143 -9.85 -6.42 -14.80
N ALA A 144 -9.77 -5.54 -15.79
CA ALA A 144 -9.31 -5.93 -17.13
C ALA A 144 -7.92 -6.58 -17.04
N GLU A 145 -7.72 -7.66 -17.83
CA GLU A 145 -6.44 -8.36 -17.82
C GLU A 145 -5.32 -7.48 -18.37
N GLY A 146 -4.17 -7.52 -17.70
CA GLY A 146 -3.01 -6.67 -18.01
C GLY A 146 -3.12 -5.24 -17.49
N SER A 147 -4.23 -4.85 -16.85
CA SER A 147 -4.42 -3.46 -16.39
C SER A 147 -3.73 -3.13 -15.07
N LEU A 148 -3.28 -4.12 -14.31
CA LEU A 148 -2.68 -3.92 -13.00
C LEU A 148 -1.16 -3.98 -13.08
N LEU A 149 -0.44 -3.01 -12.50
CA LEU A 149 1.01 -3.14 -12.35
C LEU A 149 1.32 -4.01 -11.13
N PRO A 150 1.99 -5.17 -11.31
CA PRO A 150 2.46 -5.97 -10.18
C PRO A 150 3.47 -5.20 -9.32
N ASP A 151 3.17 -5.06 -8.03
CA ASP A 151 4.00 -4.38 -7.04
C ASP A 151 3.44 -4.62 -5.63
N SER A 152 4.08 -4.01 -4.62
CA SER A 152 3.57 -3.93 -3.25
C SER A 152 2.89 -2.58 -3.03
N TYR A 153 1.60 -2.61 -2.70
CA TYR A 153 0.78 -1.41 -2.48
C TYR A 153 0.45 -1.26 -1.00
N SER A 154 0.77 -0.09 -0.45
CA SER A 154 0.41 0.24 0.92
C SER A 154 -1.08 0.55 1.03
N PHE A 155 -1.67 0.18 2.16
CA PHE A 155 -3.05 0.52 2.50
C PHE A 155 -3.23 0.65 4.01
N GLU A 156 -4.31 1.31 4.41
CA GLU A 156 -4.73 1.43 5.80
C GLU A 156 -5.99 0.60 6.06
N ARG A 157 -6.25 0.26 7.32
CA ARG A 157 -7.51 -0.39 7.69
C ARG A 157 -8.70 0.51 7.33
N GLY A 158 -9.66 -0.04 6.60
CA GLY A 158 -10.84 0.68 6.13
C GLY A 158 -10.73 1.26 4.73
N ASP A 159 -9.54 1.20 4.10
CA ASP A 159 -9.39 1.61 2.71
C ASP A 159 -10.31 0.80 1.78
N SER A 160 -10.76 1.46 0.72
CA SER A 160 -11.57 0.82 -0.31
C SER A 160 -10.69 -0.06 -1.22
N ARG A 161 -11.16 -1.27 -1.51
CA ARG A 161 -10.54 -2.13 -2.52
C ARG A 161 -10.49 -1.46 -3.90
N GLU A 162 -11.51 -0.69 -4.25
CA GLU A 162 -11.58 0.06 -5.50
C GLU A 162 -10.41 1.05 -5.61
N THR A 163 -10.17 1.83 -4.57
CA THR A 163 -9.05 2.79 -4.56
C THR A 163 -7.69 2.11 -4.75
N ILE A 164 -7.52 0.88 -4.24
CA ILE A 164 -6.27 0.13 -4.43
C ILE A 164 -6.15 -0.33 -5.87
N ILE A 165 -7.22 -0.87 -6.47
CA ILE A 165 -7.26 -1.25 -7.88
C ILE A 165 -6.98 -0.04 -8.79
N GLU A 166 -7.60 1.10 -8.54
CA GLU A 166 -7.34 2.33 -9.29
C GLU A 166 -5.87 2.76 -9.22
N ARG A 167 -5.23 2.64 -8.06
CA ARG A 167 -3.79 2.91 -7.91
C ARG A 167 -2.94 1.95 -8.75
N MET A 168 -3.28 0.65 -8.77
CA MET A 168 -2.59 -0.36 -9.57
C MET A 168 -2.75 -0.09 -11.07
N GLN A 169 -3.96 0.27 -11.51
CA GLN A 169 -4.27 0.60 -12.90
C GLN A 169 -3.56 1.88 -13.34
N ARG A 170 -3.60 2.91 -12.52
CA ARG A 170 -2.88 4.16 -12.79
C ARG A 170 -1.37 3.92 -12.87
N ALA A 171 -0.81 3.10 -12.00
CA ALA A 171 0.60 2.74 -12.03
C ALA A 171 0.97 2.02 -13.33
N MET A 172 0.13 1.07 -13.81
CA MET A 172 0.35 0.38 -15.08
C MET A 172 0.29 1.35 -16.26
N SER A 173 -0.76 2.20 -16.32
CA SER A 173 -0.90 3.19 -17.41
C SER A 173 0.31 4.12 -17.47
N LEU A 174 0.67 4.73 -16.35
CA LEU A 174 1.82 5.65 -16.28
C LEU A 174 3.13 4.96 -16.68
N TYR A 175 3.36 3.74 -16.19
CA TYR A 175 4.56 3.00 -16.53
C TYR A 175 4.62 2.65 -18.02
N LEU A 176 3.51 2.13 -18.57
CA LEU A 176 3.42 1.75 -19.98
C LEU A 176 3.62 2.95 -20.91
N ASP A 177 3.03 4.10 -20.59
CA ASP A 177 3.18 5.34 -21.36
C ASP A 177 4.64 5.82 -21.36
N GLN A 178 5.30 5.80 -20.21
CA GLN A 178 6.71 6.18 -20.07
C GLN A 178 7.64 5.21 -20.81
N ALA A 179 7.42 3.90 -20.68
CA ALA A 179 8.20 2.88 -21.36
C ALA A 179 8.00 2.95 -22.88
N TRP A 180 6.75 3.16 -23.32
CA TRP A 180 6.42 3.33 -24.74
C TRP A 180 7.12 4.55 -25.36
N ALA A 181 7.16 5.67 -24.67
CA ALA A 181 7.85 6.88 -25.14
C ALA A 181 9.35 6.67 -25.34
N LYS A 182 9.96 5.76 -24.58
CA LYS A 182 11.39 5.42 -24.62
C LYS A 182 11.70 4.16 -25.42
N ARG A 183 10.72 3.59 -26.13
CA ARG A 183 10.87 2.32 -26.85
C ARG A 183 11.94 2.38 -27.93
N SER A 184 12.62 1.27 -28.13
CA SER A 184 13.54 1.08 -29.26
C SER A 184 12.75 1.07 -30.59
N PRO A 185 13.32 1.65 -31.66
CA PRO A 185 12.74 1.50 -33.02
C PRO A 185 12.67 0.04 -33.51
N THR A 186 13.36 -0.88 -32.84
CA THR A 186 13.39 -2.32 -33.17
C THR A 186 12.19 -3.09 -32.63
N THR A 187 11.36 -2.51 -31.74
CA THR A 187 10.17 -3.19 -31.23
C THR A 187 9.19 -3.53 -32.34
N VAL A 188 8.56 -4.70 -32.24
CA VAL A 188 7.52 -5.16 -33.19
C VAL A 188 6.14 -4.67 -32.83
N ALA A 189 5.96 -4.20 -31.59
CA ALA A 189 4.68 -3.66 -31.13
C ALA A 189 4.40 -2.33 -31.84
N LYS A 190 3.21 -2.19 -32.40
CA LYS A 190 2.74 -0.98 -33.08
C LYS A 190 2.02 -0.01 -32.15
N THR A 191 1.54 -0.52 -31.02
CA THR A 191 0.79 0.23 -30.00
C THR A 191 1.23 -0.18 -28.61
N PRO A 192 1.02 0.67 -27.55
CA PRO A 192 1.25 0.30 -26.17
C PRO A 192 0.50 -0.98 -25.78
N ARG A 193 -0.74 -1.14 -26.28
CA ARG A 193 -1.55 -2.34 -26.03
C ARG A 193 -0.91 -3.61 -26.60
N GLU A 194 -0.38 -3.57 -27.81
CA GLU A 194 0.34 -4.70 -28.40
C GLU A 194 1.60 -5.07 -27.60
N ALA A 195 2.34 -4.06 -27.12
CA ALA A 195 3.48 -4.28 -26.22
C ALA A 195 3.06 -4.97 -24.93
N LEU A 196 1.96 -4.56 -24.32
CA LEU A 196 1.41 -5.16 -23.10
C LEU A 196 0.96 -6.62 -23.34
N ILE A 197 0.31 -6.90 -24.46
CA ILE A 197 -0.09 -8.26 -24.85
C ILE A 197 1.13 -9.16 -24.97
N LEU A 198 2.12 -8.73 -25.73
CA LEU A 198 3.35 -9.51 -25.92
C LEU A 198 4.12 -9.68 -24.60
N ALA A 199 4.20 -8.63 -23.78
CA ALA A 199 4.83 -8.68 -22.47
C ALA A 199 4.15 -9.69 -21.53
N SER A 200 2.81 -9.81 -21.60
CA SER A 200 2.07 -10.79 -20.79
C SER A 200 2.39 -12.25 -21.19
N ILE A 201 2.70 -12.48 -22.46
CA ILE A 201 3.15 -13.81 -22.95
C ILE A 201 4.57 -14.08 -22.44
N VAL A 202 5.49 -13.13 -22.64
CA VAL A 202 6.89 -13.22 -22.16
C VAL A 202 6.95 -13.48 -20.66
N GLU A 203 6.12 -12.78 -19.89
CA GLU A 203 6.03 -12.93 -18.43
C GLU A 203 5.61 -14.35 -18.02
N LYS A 204 4.69 -14.96 -18.75
CA LYS A 204 4.20 -16.32 -18.46
C LYS A 204 5.13 -17.43 -18.96
N GLU A 205 6.03 -17.12 -19.89
CA GLU A 205 6.91 -18.11 -20.52
C GLU A 205 8.16 -18.38 -19.69
N THR A 206 8.73 -17.34 -19.04
CA THR A 206 9.93 -17.49 -18.23
C THR A 206 9.88 -16.73 -16.93
N GLY A 207 10.19 -17.40 -15.84
CA GLY A 207 10.45 -16.77 -14.54
C GLY A 207 11.91 -16.29 -14.38
N LYS A 208 12.81 -16.57 -15.34
CA LYS A 208 14.22 -16.20 -15.23
C LYS A 208 14.48 -14.83 -15.86
N PRO A 209 14.96 -13.83 -15.10
CA PRO A 209 15.22 -12.48 -15.63
C PRO A 209 16.20 -12.47 -16.81
N SER A 210 17.21 -13.34 -16.81
CA SER A 210 18.21 -13.43 -17.87
C SER A 210 17.66 -13.93 -19.21
N GLU A 211 16.55 -14.68 -19.21
CA GLU A 211 15.93 -15.24 -20.41
C GLU A 211 14.89 -14.32 -21.05
N ARG A 212 14.35 -13.34 -20.30
CA ARG A 212 13.23 -12.50 -20.77
C ARG A 212 13.48 -11.84 -22.13
N ARG A 213 14.65 -11.25 -22.33
CA ARG A 213 15.01 -10.61 -23.62
C ARG A 213 15.10 -11.60 -24.76
N MET A 214 15.61 -12.78 -24.49
CA MET A 214 15.71 -13.86 -25.50
C MET A 214 14.31 -14.35 -25.90
N VAL A 215 13.45 -14.60 -24.92
CA VAL A 215 12.04 -15.01 -25.15
C VAL A 215 11.30 -13.91 -25.92
N ALA A 216 11.44 -12.64 -25.52
CA ALA A 216 10.86 -11.51 -26.24
C ALA A 216 11.36 -11.41 -27.68
N ALA A 217 12.65 -11.68 -27.93
CA ALA A 217 13.22 -11.69 -29.27
C ALA A 217 12.68 -12.84 -30.13
N VAL A 218 12.53 -14.05 -29.58
CA VAL A 218 11.92 -15.19 -30.30
C VAL A 218 10.51 -14.86 -30.76
N TYR A 219 9.66 -14.38 -29.86
CA TYR A 219 8.27 -14.01 -30.23
C TYR A 219 8.21 -12.83 -31.18
N SER A 220 9.07 -11.83 -31.01
CA SER A 220 9.17 -10.70 -31.94
C SER A 220 9.57 -11.15 -33.35
N ASN A 221 10.51 -12.10 -33.46
CA ASN A 221 10.91 -12.65 -34.76
C ASN A 221 9.79 -13.50 -35.40
N ARG A 222 9.04 -14.27 -34.60
CA ARG A 222 7.87 -14.99 -35.11
C ARG A 222 6.81 -14.03 -35.65
N LEU A 223 6.49 -12.95 -34.92
CA LEU A 223 5.56 -11.91 -35.38
C LEU A 223 6.03 -11.25 -36.69
N LYS A 224 7.31 -10.88 -36.80
CA LYS A 224 7.89 -10.29 -38.03
C LYS A 224 7.75 -11.22 -39.25
N ARG A 225 7.87 -12.54 -39.01
CA ARG A 225 7.78 -13.56 -40.08
C ARG A 225 6.37 -14.06 -40.35
N GLY A 226 5.34 -13.53 -39.67
CA GLY A 226 3.97 -14.00 -39.77
C GLY A 226 3.76 -15.43 -39.22
N MET A 227 4.64 -15.90 -38.37
CA MET A 227 4.57 -17.24 -37.76
C MET A 227 3.63 -17.27 -36.55
N PRO A 228 2.94 -18.38 -36.27
CA PRO A 228 2.23 -18.59 -35.02
C PRO A 228 3.20 -18.46 -33.83
N LEU A 229 2.76 -17.85 -32.71
CA LEU A 229 3.60 -17.72 -31.53
C LEU A 229 3.80 -19.06 -30.79
N GLN A 230 2.76 -19.92 -30.77
CA GLN A 230 2.78 -21.25 -30.15
C GLN A 230 3.21 -21.20 -28.68
N ALA A 231 2.57 -20.31 -27.93
CA ALA A 231 2.83 -20.11 -26.51
C ALA A 231 1.74 -20.84 -25.67
N ASP A 232 2.11 -21.85 -24.91
CA ASP A 232 1.21 -22.64 -24.07
C ASP A 232 0.32 -21.78 -23.15
N PRO A 233 0.83 -20.70 -22.51
CA PRO A 233 0.01 -19.84 -21.68
C PRO A 233 -1.19 -19.22 -22.40
N THR A 234 -1.13 -19.04 -23.72
CA THR A 234 -2.25 -18.50 -24.53
C THR A 234 -3.36 -19.53 -24.75
N VAL A 235 -3.05 -20.81 -24.62
CA VAL A 235 -4.04 -21.92 -24.63
C VAL A 235 -4.67 -22.06 -23.24
N ILE A 236 -3.87 -21.91 -22.17
CA ILE A 236 -4.32 -22.08 -20.80
C ILE A 236 -5.26 -20.94 -20.38
N TYR A 237 -4.97 -19.70 -20.79
CA TYR A 237 -5.71 -18.51 -20.34
C TYR A 237 -7.23 -18.57 -20.59
N PRO A 238 -7.73 -18.91 -21.80
CA PRO A 238 -9.19 -18.99 -22.04
C PRO A 238 -9.88 -20.06 -21.19
N VAL A 239 -9.17 -21.13 -20.80
CA VAL A 239 -9.70 -22.24 -19.98
C VAL A 239 -9.81 -21.85 -18.51
N THR A 240 -8.77 -21.23 -17.96
CA THR A 240 -8.62 -21.03 -16.51
C THR A 240 -8.70 -19.58 -16.06
N LYS A 241 -8.81 -18.62 -17.01
CA LYS A 241 -8.62 -17.18 -16.76
C LYS A 241 -7.23 -16.87 -16.20
N GLY A 242 -6.21 -17.62 -16.66
CA GLY A 242 -4.82 -17.44 -16.29
C GLY A 242 -4.39 -18.11 -14.98
N LYS A 243 -5.29 -18.79 -14.27
CA LYS A 243 -4.94 -19.65 -13.13
C LYS A 243 -4.15 -20.88 -13.60
N PRO A 244 -3.37 -21.53 -12.71
CA PRO A 244 -2.70 -22.78 -13.06
C PRO A 244 -3.67 -23.84 -13.57
N LEU A 245 -3.32 -24.50 -14.68
CA LEU A 245 -4.19 -25.52 -15.29
C LEU A 245 -4.25 -26.80 -14.45
N GLY A 246 -3.17 -27.15 -13.73
CA GLY A 246 -3.10 -28.34 -12.87
C GLY A 246 -3.06 -29.68 -13.61
N ARG A 247 -3.08 -29.68 -14.93
CA ARG A 247 -3.01 -30.86 -15.81
C ARG A 247 -2.31 -30.54 -17.12
N ARG A 248 -2.11 -31.53 -17.98
CA ARG A 248 -1.61 -31.28 -19.35
C ARG A 248 -2.70 -30.58 -20.20
N ILE A 249 -2.27 -29.82 -21.16
CA ILE A 249 -3.14 -29.20 -22.18
C ILE A 249 -3.71 -30.35 -23.04
N LEU A 250 -5.01 -30.30 -23.30
CA LEU A 250 -5.69 -31.28 -24.15
C LEU A 250 -5.52 -30.93 -25.62
N ARG A 251 -5.61 -31.93 -26.52
CA ARG A 251 -5.53 -31.72 -27.96
C ARG A 251 -6.64 -30.78 -28.45
N SER A 252 -7.86 -30.93 -27.96
CA SER A 252 -8.98 -30.05 -28.28
C SER A 252 -8.76 -28.60 -27.87
N GLU A 253 -7.98 -28.35 -26.79
CA GLU A 253 -7.60 -27.00 -26.34
C GLU A 253 -6.54 -26.39 -27.27
N LEU A 254 -5.57 -27.20 -27.74
CA LEU A 254 -4.57 -26.76 -28.74
C LEU A 254 -5.19 -26.46 -30.10
N GLU A 255 -6.27 -27.11 -30.47
CA GLU A 255 -6.98 -26.90 -31.75
C GLU A 255 -8.06 -25.82 -31.64
N ALA A 256 -8.39 -25.35 -30.43
CA ALA A 256 -9.47 -24.37 -30.22
C ALA A 256 -9.15 -22.99 -30.80
N ASN A 257 -10.00 -22.49 -31.68
CA ASN A 257 -9.92 -21.14 -32.21
C ASN A 257 -10.80 -20.19 -31.36
N ASN A 258 -10.19 -19.53 -30.37
CA ASN A 258 -10.89 -18.69 -29.37
C ASN A 258 -10.37 -17.24 -29.32
N GLY A 259 -9.47 -16.87 -30.24
CA GLY A 259 -8.85 -15.54 -30.33
C GLY A 259 -7.73 -15.30 -29.31
N TYR A 260 -7.39 -16.29 -28.48
CA TYR A 260 -6.19 -16.28 -27.61
C TYR A 260 -5.16 -17.31 -28.04
N ASN A 261 -5.60 -18.49 -28.48
CA ASN A 261 -4.75 -19.61 -28.79
C ASN A 261 -3.80 -19.33 -29.95
N THR A 262 -2.54 -19.09 -29.66
CA THR A 262 -1.50 -18.78 -30.65
C THR A 262 -0.91 -20.02 -31.37
N TYR A 263 -1.45 -21.22 -31.16
CA TYR A 263 -1.22 -22.38 -32.02
C TYR A 263 -2.18 -22.39 -33.21
N ALA A 264 -3.42 -21.92 -32.99
CA ALA A 264 -4.47 -21.91 -34.01
C ALA A 264 -4.54 -20.61 -34.82
N MET A 265 -3.69 -19.60 -34.51
CA MET A 265 -3.69 -18.30 -35.19
C MET A 265 -2.29 -17.71 -35.31
N THR A 266 -2.11 -16.80 -36.28
CA THR A 266 -0.92 -15.95 -36.38
C THR A 266 -1.15 -14.60 -35.73
N GLY A 267 -0.08 -13.92 -35.33
CA GLY A 267 -0.16 -12.62 -34.68
C GLY A 267 -0.38 -12.70 -33.18
N LEU A 268 -0.72 -11.56 -32.57
CA LEU A 268 -0.99 -11.44 -31.14
C LEU A 268 -2.41 -11.90 -30.79
N PRO A 269 -2.62 -12.46 -29.59
CA PRO A 269 -3.96 -12.72 -29.08
C PRO A 269 -4.75 -11.40 -28.89
N LYS A 270 -6.07 -11.52 -28.76
CA LYS A 270 -6.98 -10.34 -28.65
C LYS A 270 -6.77 -9.50 -27.39
N GLY A 271 -6.03 -9.99 -26.40
CA GLY A 271 -5.75 -9.28 -25.17
C GLY A 271 -4.62 -9.93 -24.35
N PRO A 272 -4.16 -9.26 -23.29
CA PRO A 272 -3.20 -9.82 -22.34
C PRO A 272 -3.73 -11.08 -21.68
N ILE A 273 -2.83 -11.96 -21.23
CA ILE A 273 -3.13 -13.21 -20.54
C ILE A 273 -2.69 -13.24 -19.07
N ALA A 274 -2.09 -12.15 -18.64
CA ALA A 274 -1.66 -11.90 -17.25
C ALA A 274 -1.33 -10.42 -17.09
N ASN A 275 -1.03 -10.00 -15.86
CA ASN A 275 -0.47 -8.70 -15.56
C ASN A 275 1.07 -8.81 -15.59
N PRO A 276 1.76 -8.30 -16.62
CA PRO A 276 3.21 -8.40 -16.71
C PRO A 276 3.90 -7.39 -15.79
N GLY A 277 5.08 -7.77 -15.30
CA GLY A 277 5.98 -6.86 -14.60
C GLY A 277 6.71 -5.89 -15.54
N ARG A 278 7.36 -4.89 -14.93
CA ARG A 278 8.14 -3.87 -15.65
C ARG A 278 9.19 -4.49 -16.57
N ALA A 279 9.90 -5.51 -16.08
CA ALA A 279 10.99 -6.14 -16.80
C ALA A 279 10.54 -6.85 -18.09
N SER A 280 9.33 -7.43 -18.13
CA SER A 280 8.78 -8.05 -19.33
C SER A 280 8.30 -7.00 -20.36
N ILE A 281 7.74 -5.89 -19.88
CA ILE A 281 7.38 -4.74 -20.74
C ILE A 281 8.66 -4.15 -21.37
N ASP A 282 9.69 -3.91 -20.57
CA ASP A 282 10.96 -3.37 -21.05
C ASP A 282 11.66 -4.32 -22.03
N ALA A 283 11.60 -5.64 -21.78
CA ALA A 283 12.18 -6.63 -22.69
C ALA A 283 11.54 -6.61 -24.07
N VAL A 284 10.24 -6.39 -24.17
CA VAL A 284 9.52 -6.27 -25.45
C VAL A 284 9.83 -4.95 -26.14
N LEU A 285 9.90 -3.86 -25.40
CA LEU A 285 10.06 -2.52 -25.95
C LEU A 285 11.52 -2.19 -26.32
N ASN A 286 12.50 -2.83 -25.67
CA ASN A 286 13.92 -2.48 -25.79
C ASN A 286 14.79 -3.68 -26.18
N LEU A 287 14.41 -4.35 -27.27
CA LEU A 287 15.23 -5.41 -27.88
C LEU A 287 16.47 -4.78 -28.52
N SER A 288 17.66 -5.27 -28.16
CA SER A 288 18.88 -4.92 -28.86
C SER A 288 19.01 -5.69 -30.18
N LEU A 289 19.77 -5.14 -31.13
CA LEU A 289 20.07 -5.80 -32.42
C LEU A 289 20.71 -7.18 -32.27
N ILE A 290 21.43 -7.41 -31.17
CA ILE A 290 22.08 -8.71 -30.85
C ILE A 290 21.02 -9.80 -30.59
N HIS A 291 19.83 -9.43 -30.08
CA HIS A 291 18.75 -10.37 -29.77
C HIS A 291 17.79 -10.61 -30.94
N ILE A 292 17.89 -9.79 -31.98
CA ILE A 292 17.06 -9.88 -33.18
C ILE A 292 17.77 -10.69 -34.26
#